data_561211567c8ee406459e25503901230b
#
_entry.id   561211567c8ee406459e25503901230b
#
_cell.length_a   1.000
_cell.length_b   1.000
_cell.length_c   1.000
_cell.angle_alpha   90.00
_cell.angle_beta   90.00
_cell.angle_gamma   90.00
#
_symmetry.space_group_name_H-M   'P 1'
#
loop_
_entity.id
_entity.type
_entity.pdbx_description
1 polymer ?
#
loop_
_entity_poly.entity_id
_entity_poly.type
_entity_poly.pdbx_seq_one_letter_code
_entity_poly.pdbx_strand_id
1 'polypeptide(L)'
;MQISIVAKTIGLLLMVFSFAQVPPLIIDLIYAEGEYLSFVYSFSLTALGGLVLWWPFKEVKKDFRLREGVLIVVCFWIVLSLFGTLPFLITDSISDLSFSEAFFESMSGLTTTGATVLSQLDEVPKSILFYRQQLQWLGGMGII
;
A
#
# COMPACT_ATOMS: atom_id res chain seq x y z
N MET A 1 -6.62 -25.47 -7.15
CA MET A 1 -6.22 -24.07 -6.93
C MET A 1 -5.24 -24.04 -5.77
N GLN A 2 -4.03 -23.53 -5.98
CA GLN A 2 -2.99 -23.57 -4.95
C GLN A 2 -2.93 -22.22 -4.22
N ILE A 3 -3.86 -22.01 -3.29
CA ILE A 3 -3.96 -20.77 -2.50
C ILE A 3 -2.65 -20.46 -1.75
N SER A 4 -1.90 -21.49 -1.37
CA SER A 4 -0.61 -21.35 -0.68
C SER A 4 0.45 -20.58 -1.47
N ILE A 5 0.52 -20.77 -2.81
CA ILE A 5 1.44 -20.00 -3.66
C ILE A 5 0.98 -18.55 -3.76
N VAL A 6 -0.32 -18.32 -3.93
CA VAL A 6 -0.89 -16.98 -3.99
C VAL A 6 -0.60 -16.22 -2.69
N ALA A 7 -0.89 -16.82 -1.54
CA ALA A 7 -0.63 -16.21 -0.24
C ALA A 7 0.86 -15.91 -0.02
N LYS A 8 1.75 -16.85 -0.38
CA LYS A 8 3.20 -16.65 -0.31
C LYS A 8 3.66 -15.46 -1.14
N THR A 9 3.19 -15.37 -2.39
CA THR A 9 3.58 -14.30 -3.32
C THR A 9 3.05 -12.96 -2.86
N ILE A 10 1.77 -12.87 -2.48
CA ILE A 10 1.16 -11.65 -1.97
C ILE A 10 1.85 -11.20 -0.67
N GLY A 11 2.16 -12.13 0.24
CA GLY A 11 2.88 -11.81 1.48
C GLY A 11 4.26 -11.19 1.20
N LEU A 12 5.00 -11.74 0.24
CA LEU A 12 6.29 -11.20 -0.18
C LEU A 12 6.15 -9.81 -0.81
N LEU A 13 5.16 -9.64 -1.69
CA LEU A 13 4.87 -8.34 -2.32
C LEU A 13 4.47 -7.28 -1.29
N LEU A 14 3.70 -7.65 -0.25
CA LEU A 14 3.37 -6.74 0.85
C LEU A 14 4.62 -6.33 1.65
N MET A 15 5.53 -7.26 1.94
CA MET A 15 6.78 -6.92 2.62
C MET A 15 7.61 -5.95 1.80
N VAL A 16 7.70 -6.13 0.48
CA VAL A 16 8.36 -5.18 -0.41
C VAL A 16 7.61 -3.84 -0.42
N PHE A 17 6.29 -3.88 -0.52
CA PHE A 17 5.45 -2.67 -0.53
C PHE A 17 5.55 -1.87 0.78
N SER A 18 5.84 -2.50 1.92
CA SER A 18 6.04 -1.76 3.17
C SER A 18 7.16 -0.72 3.06
N PHE A 19 8.22 -1.00 2.30
CA PHE A 19 9.31 -0.04 2.07
C PHE A 19 8.87 1.20 1.27
N ALA A 20 7.74 1.16 0.59
CA ALA A 20 7.18 2.33 -0.07
C ALA A 20 6.78 3.45 0.92
N GLN A 21 6.69 3.15 2.21
CA GLN A 21 6.36 4.13 3.24
C GLN A 21 7.60 4.86 3.80
N VAL A 22 8.80 4.40 3.44
CA VAL A 22 10.05 5.02 3.90
C VAL A 22 10.30 6.41 3.26
N PRO A 23 10.15 6.62 1.94
CA PRO A 23 10.34 7.93 1.35
C PRO A 23 9.41 9.01 1.91
N PRO A 24 8.06 8.81 2.05
CA PRO A 24 7.20 9.81 2.66
C PRO A 24 7.53 10.06 4.14
N LEU A 25 7.99 9.04 4.89
CA LEU A 25 8.51 9.22 6.24
C LEU A 25 9.69 10.19 6.28
N ILE A 26 10.64 10.04 5.34
CA ILE A 26 11.79 10.95 5.23
C ILE A 26 11.34 12.38 4.92
N ILE A 27 10.35 12.54 4.05
CA ILE A 27 9.78 13.83 3.70
C ILE A 27 9.13 14.48 4.91
N ASP A 28 8.36 13.71 5.69
CA ASP A 28 7.75 14.21 6.92
C ASP A 28 8.80 14.74 7.91
N LEU A 29 9.90 14.00 8.08
CA LEU A 29 11.00 14.42 8.95
C LEU A 29 11.70 15.68 8.44
N ILE A 30 11.83 15.86 7.12
CA ILE A 30 12.46 17.06 6.52
C ILE A 30 11.58 18.29 6.73
N TYR A 31 10.27 18.17 6.54
CA TYR A 31 9.32 19.27 6.67
C TYR A 31 8.78 19.45 8.07
N ALA A 32 9.09 18.51 9.00
CA ALA A 32 8.65 18.51 10.40
C ALA A 32 7.11 18.64 10.52
N GLU A 33 6.37 17.90 9.71
CA GLU A 33 4.90 17.95 9.65
C GLU A 33 4.25 17.17 10.82
N GLY A 34 4.97 16.23 11.44
CA GLY A 34 4.51 15.47 12.60
C GLY A 34 3.76 14.17 12.27
N GLU A 35 3.69 13.80 11.02
CA GLU A 35 2.98 12.60 10.54
C GLU A 35 3.83 11.32 10.53
N TYR A 36 5.06 11.36 11.03
CA TYR A 36 6.01 10.24 11.00
C TYR A 36 5.45 8.97 11.64
N LEU A 37 4.63 9.08 12.70
CA LEU A 37 4.00 7.94 13.35
C LEU A 37 3.04 7.20 12.43
N SER A 38 2.29 7.91 11.61
CA SER A 38 1.37 7.34 10.63
C SER A 38 2.09 6.42 9.66
N PHE A 39 3.26 6.84 9.17
CA PHE A 39 4.08 6.02 8.28
C PHE A 39 4.78 4.87 9.01
N VAL A 40 5.24 5.05 10.24
CA VAL A 40 5.88 3.99 11.04
C VAL A 40 4.86 2.89 11.37
N TYR A 41 3.66 3.24 11.81
CA TYR A 41 2.60 2.27 12.08
C TYR A 41 2.16 1.55 10.81
N SER A 42 1.97 2.28 9.72
CA SER A 42 1.58 1.71 8.44
C SER A 42 2.66 0.76 7.90
N PHE A 43 3.94 1.13 7.97
CA PHE A 43 5.06 0.26 7.64
C PHE A 43 5.01 -1.04 8.45
N SER A 44 4.89 -0.92 9.77
CA SER A 44 4.88 -2.06 10.68
C SER A 44 3.71 -3.00 10.40
N LEU A 45 2.50 -2.46 10.24
CA LEU A 45 1.31 -3.24 9.95
C LEU A 45 1.39 -3.93 8.58
N THR A 46 1.90 -3.24 7.57
CA THR A 46 2.06 -3.79 6.21
C THR A 46 3.12 -4.90 6.19
N ALA A 47 4.26 -4.68 6.85
CA ALA A 47 5.32 -5.66 6.96
C ALA A 47 4.86 -6.90 7.75
N LEU A 48 4.17 -6.72 8.87
CA LEU A 48 3.60 -7.81 9.67
C LEU A 48 2.53 -8.58 8.88
N GLY A 49 1.63 -7.89 8.19
CA GLY A 49 0.63 -8.52 7.33
C GLY A 49 1.28 -9.36 6.23
N GLY A 50 2.33 -8.86 5.59
CA GLY A 50 3.12 -9.59 4.62
C GLY A 50 3.80 -10.82 5.22
N LEU A 51 4.39 -10.67 6.41
CA LEU A 51 5.05 -11.76 7.13
C LEU A 51 4.06 -12.88 7.51
N VAL A 52 2.90 -12.52 8.05
CA VAL A 52 1.83 -13.47 8.43
C VAL A 52 1.34 -14.27 7.22
N LEU A 53 1.20 -13.61 6.06
CA LEU A 53 0.81 -14.30 4.83
C LEU A 53 1.93 -15.17 4.25
N TRP A 54 3.18 -14.76 4.38
CA TRP A 54 4.32 -15.47 3.79
C TRP A 54 4.79 -16.65 4.66
N TRP A 55 4.85 -16.48 5.98
CA TRP A 55 5.48 -17.42 6.92
C TRP A 55 4.95 -18.86 6.84
N PRO A 56 3.62 -19.12 6.80
CA PRO A 56 3.10 -20.49 6.75
C PRO A 56 3.44 -21.21 5.45
N PHE A 57 3.73 -20.46 4.38
CA PHE A 57 3.91 -20.99 3.04
C PHE A 57 5.33 -20.82 2.49
N LYS A 58 6.30 -20.42 3.32
CA LYS A 58 7.68 -20.14 2.90
C LYS A 58 8.37 -21.32 2.18
N GLU A 59 8.06 -22.56 2.59
CA GLU A 59 8.67 -23.78 2.05
C GLU A 59 7.95 -24.36 0.83
N VAL A 60 6.84 -23.78 0.42
CA VAL A 60 6.10 -24.23 -0.76
C VAL A 60 6.94 -23.98 -2.01
N LYS A 61 7.37 -25.07 -2.65
CA LYS A 61 8.07 -25.11 -3.93
C LYS A 61 7.16 -25.79 -4.95
N LYS A 62 6.35 -25.01 -5.64
CA LYS A 62 5.45 -25.51 -6.68
C LYS A 62 5.49 -24.57 -7.87
N ASP A 63 5.32 -25.12 -9.06
CA ASP A 63 5.30 -24.34 -10.30
C ASP A 63 4.01 -23.53 -10.43
N PHE A 64 4.14 -22.30 -10.93
CA PHE A 64 3.02 -21.43 -11.24
C PHE A 64 2.21 -21.94 -12.41
N ARG A 65 0.90 -22.01 -12.24
CA ARG A 65 -0.04 -22.22 -13.35
C ARG A 65 -0.66 -20.88 -13.75
N LEU A 66 -1.08 -20.76 -14.98
CA LEU A 66 -1.66 -19.54 -15.54
C LEU A 66 -2.81 -18.97 -14.68
N ARG A 67 -3.67 -19.85 -14.15
CA ARG A 67 -4.80 -19.48 -13.27
C ARG A 67 -4.36 -18.83 -11.96
N GLU A 68 -3.25 -19.28 -11.40
CA GLU A 68 -2.68 -18.76 -10.17
C GLU A 68 -2.04 -17.40 -10.42
N GLY A 69 -1.43 -17.20 -11.59
CA GLY A 69 -0.90 -15.90 -12.01
C GLY A 69 -2.00 -14.84 -12.10
N VAL A 70 -3.13 -15.13 -12.75
CA VAL A 70 -4.27 -14.20 -12.82
C VAL A 70 -4.81 -13.87 -11.43
N LEU A 71 -4.93 -14.88 -10.56
CA LEU A 71 -5.41 -14.67 -9.19
C LEU A 71 -4.44 -13.79 -8.38
N ILE A 72 -3.13 -13.99 -8.53
CA ILE A 72 -2.12 -13.15 -7.89
C ILE A 72 -2.28 -11.70 -8.32
N VAL A 73 -2.47 -11.42 -9.60
CA VAL A 73 -2.65 -10.04 -10.11
C VAL A 73 -3.89 -9.39 -9.50
N VAL A 74 -5.02 -10.08 -9.47
CA VAL A 74 -6.26 -9.55 -8.86
C VAL A 74 -6.07 -9.30 -7.37
N CYS A 75 -5.52 -10.28 -6.65
CA CYS A 75 -5.25 -10.14 -5.21
C CYS A 75 -4.22 -9.03 -4.93
N PHE A 76 -3.21 -8.88 -5.78
CA PHE A 76 -2.21 -7.82 -5.69
C PHE A 76 -2.88 -6.44 -5.62
N TRP A 77 -3.73 -6.09 -6.58
CA TRP A 77 -4.40 -4.79 -6.62
C TRP A 77 -5.27 -4.56 -5.37
N ILE A 78 -6.05 -5.56 -4.97
CA ILE A 78 -6.95 -5.44 -3.82
C ILE A 78 -6.16 -5.33 -2.52
N VAL A 79 -5.22 -6.23 -2.29
CA VAL A 79 -4.48 -6.32 -1.01
C VAL A 79 -3.53 -5.14 -0.85
N LEU A 80 -2.79 -4.76 -1.90
CA LEU A 80 -1.91 -3.60 -1.81
C LEU A 80 -2.69 -2.30 -1.60
N SER A 81 -3.85 -2.14 -2.26
CA SER A 81 -4.70 -0.97 -2.02
C SER A 81 -5.23 -0.94 -0.59
N LEU A 82 -5.60 -2.10 -0.04
CA LEU A 82 -6.09 -2.21 1.33
C LEU A 82 -5.01 -1.77 2.35
N PHE A 83 -3.78 -2.26 2.21
CA PHE A 83 -2.68 -1.85 3.07
C PHE A 83 -2.16 -0.44 2.75
N GLY A 84 -2.23 -0.03 1.49
CA GLY A 84 -1.93 1.34 1.07
C GLY A 84 -2.89 2.40 1.61
N THR A 85 -4.03 1.99 2.14
CA THR A 85 -5.00 2.85 2.82
C THR A 85 -4.50 3.33 4.20
N LEU A 86 -3.62 2.57 4.85
CA LEU A 86 -3.23 2.79 6.24
C LEU A 86 -2.67 4.19 6.53
N PRO A 87 -1.75 4.77 5.76
CA PRO A 87 -1.26 6.12 6.02
C PRO A 87 -2.37 7.17 5.99
N PHE A 88 -3.34 7.03 5.09
CA PHE A 88 -4.48 7.95 4.98
C PHE A 88 -5.45 7.85 6.16
N LEU A 89 -5.58 6.65 6.78
CA LEU A 89 -6.46 6.43 7.93
C LEU A 89 -5.83 6.79 9.27
N ILE A 90 -4.50 6.69 9.37
CA ILE A 90 -3.79 6.90 10.63
C ILE A 90 -3.41 8.38 10.80
N THR A 91 -3.32 9.14 9.70
CA THR A 91 -2.99 10.57 9.77
C THR A 91 -4.08 11.36 10.49
N ASP A 92 -3.66 12.23 11.41
CA ASP A 92 -4.57 13.15 12.11
C ASP A 92 -4.86 14.42 11.30
N SER A 93 -4.06 14.69 10.27
CA SER A 93 -4.13 15.92 9.47
C SER A 93 -5.26 15.93 8.44
N ILE A 94 -5.86 14.78 8.14
CA ILE A 94 -7.02 14.68 7.27
C ILE A 94 -8.21 14.28 8.14
N SER A 95 -8.91 15.29 8.68
CA SER A 95 -10.10 15.04 9.49
C SER A 95 -11.22 14.45 8.63
N ASP A 96 -11.94 13.47 9.23
CA ASP A 96 -13.17 12.88 8.70
C ASP A 96 -13.05 12.02 7.43
N LEU A 97 -11.85 11.53 7.09
CA LEU A 97 -11.70 10.59 5.98
C LEU A 97 -12.25 9.20 6.35
N SER A 98 -13.34 8.80 5.71
CA SER A 98 -13.92 7.47 5.90
C SER A 98 -12.99 6.39 5.32
N PHE A 99 -13.14 5.14 5.80
CA PHE A 99 -12.40 4.01 5.26
C PHE A 99 -12.58 3.86 3.74
N SER A 100 -13.78 4.06 3.23
CA SER A 100 -14.09 3.95 1.79
C SER A 100 -13.37 5.02 0.97
N GLU A 101 -13.27 6.24 1.48
CA GLU A 101 -12.54 7.33 0.82
C GLU A 101 -11.04 7.10 0.83
N ALA A 102 -10.48 6.69 1.96
CA ALA A 102 -9.07 6.34 2.05
C ALA A 102 -8.70 5.14 1.16
N PHE A 103 -9.57 4.12 1.08
CA PHE A 103 -9.40 3.00 0.17
C PHE A 103 -9.49 3.44 -1.29
N PHE A 104 -10.42 4.35 -1.61
CA PHE A 104 -10.53 4.94 -2.94
C PHE A 104 -9.24 5.68 -3.34
N GLU A 105 -8.68 6.52 -2.44
CA GLU A 105 -7.40 7.21 -2.70
C GLU A 105 -6.26 6.23 -2.99
N SER A 106 -6.13 5.19 -2.17
CA SER A 106 -5.10 4.16 -2.35
C SER A 106 -5.27 3.39 -3.65
N MET A 107 -6.50 2.93 -3.95
CA MET A 107 -6.81 2.20 -5.19
C MET A 107 -6.62 3.09 -6.41
N SER A 108 -7.12 4.33 -6.38
CA SER A 108 -6.97 5.31 -7.44
C SER A 108 -5.49 5.62 -7.73
N GLY A 109 -4.67 5.72 -6.68
CA GLY A 109 -3.23 5.86 -6.81
C GLY A 109 -2.61 4.65 -7.50
N LEU A 110 -2.75 3.46 -6.94
CA LEU A 110 -2.14 2.23 -7.45
C LEU A 110 -2.62 1.87 -8.86
N THR A 111 -3.88 2.09 -9.20
CA THR A 111 -4.39 1.87 -10.57
C THR A 111 -4.05 3.00 -11.55
N THR A 112 -3.29 4.00 -11.11
CA THR A 112 -2.93 5.18 -11.92
C THR A 112 -4.12 5.99 -12.44
N THR A 113 -5.27 5.86 -11.81
CA THR A 113 -6.49 6.60 -12.17
C THR A 113 -6.35 8.09 -11.87
N GLY A 114 -5.70 8.43 -10.75
CA GLY A 114 -5.43 9.82 -10.37
C GLY A 114 -6.63 10.59 -9.82
N ALA A 115 -7.81 9.97 -9.72
CA ALA A 115 -8.97 10.59 -9.10
C ALA A 115 -8.76 10.76 -7.59
N THR A 116 -9.33 11.83 -7.02
CA THR A 116 -9.19 12.13 -5.58
C THR A 116 -10.53 12.53 -4.98
N VAL A 117 -10.73 12.13 -3.72
CA VAL A 117 -11.81 12.61 -2.84
C VAL A 117 -11.29 13.65 -1.85
N LEU A 118 -9.97 13.84 -1.78
CA LEU A 118 -9.37 14.85 -0.91
C LEU A 118 -9.72 16.26 -1.42
N SER A 119 -10.33 17.05 -0.55
CA SER A 119 -10.55 18.47 -0.73
C SER A 119 -9.39 19.25 -0.10
N GLN A 120 -9.18 20.49 -0.55
CA GLN A 120 -8.17 21.40 0.03
C GLN A 120 -6.75 20.79 0.07
N LEU A 121 -6.28 20.30 -1.09
CA LEU A 121 -4.97 19.67 -1.21
C LEU A 121 -3.81 20.53 -0.70
N ASP A 122 -3.98 21.86 -0.67
CA ASP A 122 -2.98 22.81 -0.16
C ASP A 122 -2.79 22.72 1.37
N GLU A 123 -3.77 22.18 2.08
CA GLU A 123 -3.73 21.98 3.54
C GLU A 123 -3.25 20.58 3.94
N VAL A 124 -3.20 19.65 2.99
CA VAL A 124 -2.73 18.28 3.23
C VAL A 124 -1.21 18.26 3.39
N PRO A 125 -0.66 17.52 4.39
CA PRO A 125 0.77 17.39 4.57
C PRO A 125 1.50 16.93 3.31
N LYS A 126 2.67 17.49 3.05
CA LYS A 126 3.48 17.17 1.86
C LYS A 126 3.90 15.71 1.83
N SER A 127 4.12 15.10 2.98
CA SER A 127 4.42 13.68 3.14
C SER A 127 3.28 12.79 2.64
N ILE A 128 2.04 13.14 2.96
CA ILE A 128 0.83 12.44 2.47
C ILE A 128 0.61 12.68 0.97
N LEU A 129 0.78 13.91 0.49
CA LEU A 129 0.70 14.22 -0.94
C LEU A 129 1.77 13.46 -1.73
N PHE A 130 2.98 13.40 -1.21
CA PHE A 130 4.06 12.62 -1.82
C PHE A 130 3.73 11.13 -1.85
N TYR A 131 3.22 10.58 -0.74
CA TYR A 131 2.81 9.18 -0.67
C TYR A 131 1.75 8.85 -1.74
N ARG A 132 0.75 9.73 -1.89
CA ARG A 132 -0.27 9.59 -2.92
C ARG A 132 0.33 9.54 -4.34
N GLN A 133 1.26 10.44 -4.66
CA GLN A 133 1.95 10.46 -5.96
C GLN A 133 2.85 9.22 -6.13
N GLN A 134 3.49 8.78 -5.07
CA GLN A 134 4.32 7.58 -5.07
C GLN A 134 3.50 6.32 -5.36
N LEU A 135 2.27 6.22 -4.84
CA LEU A 135 1.36 5.11 -5.19
C LEU A 135 1.08 5.07 -6.69
N GLN A 136 0.85 6.23 -7.33
CA GLN A 136 0.65 6.31 -8.78
C GLN A 136 1.91 5.88 -9.55
N TRP A 137 3.07 6.29 -9.09
CA TRP A 137 4.34 5.89 -9.72
C TRP A 137 4.59 4.39 -9.58
N LEU A 138 4.37 3.81 -8.41
CA LEU A 138 4.50 2.38 -8.15
C LEU A 138 3.49 1.57 -8.99
N GLY A 139 2.25 2.03 -9.06
CA GLY A 139 1.21 1.41 -9.89
C GLY A 139 1.56 1.44 -11.37
N GLY A 140 2.08 2.55 -11.86
CA GLY A 140 2.54 2.67 -13.26
C GLY A 140 3.67 1.70 -13.61
N MET A 141 4.61 1.49 -12.69
CA MET A 141 5.67 0.47 -12.87
C MET A 141 5.17 -0.97 -12.75
N GLY A 142 4.12 -1.21 -11.98
CA GLY A 142 3.56 -2.56 -11.79
C GLY A 142 2.80 -3.11 -13.00
N ILE A 143 2.56 -2.30 -14.01
CA ILE A 143 1.90 -2.71 -15.26
C ILE A 143 2.91 -3.18 -16.32
N ILE A 144 4.19 -2.83 -16.17
CA ILE A 144 5.29 -3.25 -17.06
C ILE A 144 5.86 -4.58 -16.60
#